data_8168aab44d7ac8d22847fe7b1e492785
#
_entry.id   8168aab44d7ac8d22847fe7b1e492785
#
_cell.length_a   1.000
_cell.length_b   1.000
_cell.length_c   1.000
_cell.angle_alpha   90.00
_cell.angle_beta   90.00
_cell.angle_gamma   90.00
#
_symmetry.space_group_name_H-M   'P 1'
#
loop_
_entity.id
_entity.type
_entity.pdbx_description
1 polymer ?
#
loop_
_entity_poly.entity_id
_entity_poly.type
_entity_poly.pdbx_seq_one_letter_code
_entity_poly.pdbx_strand_id
1 'polypeptide(L)'
;FAALNFREKGGECTGQPAQKMVYFFYHAMRSVLGWGRPQTRSKGCARPMTRLAFCDDDPNIHDQLTALLEKYRTQRKADLECTAFRSPLDLLAAIESGARYDILLLDVLMPAEDGITAAKEIRQYDKTVHIIFLTSSTEFAVESYVVGAYFYLLKPIWEDSFFPLMDSVMAACRRAEQRSLVLRCKSGISRIELEKLLYCEVLSRTLVFHLTDGRILESTGSMDELARQLAEYPCFLRPHRSFLVNMEYIRSITAKTLVLTDGAQIPIPHGRAADIKNQYLEYAFSRKQVML
;
A
#
# COMPACT_ATOMS: atom_id res chain seq x y z
N PHE A 1 -29.20 8.49 16.70
CA PHE A 1 -30.47 8.00 16.12
C PHE A 1 -30.88 8.98 15.04
N ALA A 2 -30.54 8.73 13.77
CA ALA A 2 -31.13 9.36 12.60
C ALA A 2 -31.32 8.25 11.56
N ALA A 3 -32.57 7.90 11.31
CA ALA A 3 -33.00 6.96 10.28
C ALA A 3 -32.74 7.59 8.90
N LEU A 4 -31.78 7.07 8.16
CA LEU A 4 -31.58 7.40 6.76
C LEU A 4 -32.39 6.41 5.90
N ASN A 5 -33.46 6.89 5.32
CA ASN A 5 -34.22 6.21 4.28
C ASN A 5 -33.36 6.07 3.01
N PHE A 6 -32.91 4.88 2.71
CA PHE A 6 -32.31 4.54 1.42
C PHE A 6 -33.33 3.83 0.54
N ARG A 7 -33.67 4.45 -0.59
CA ARG A 7 -34.45 3.84 -1.66
C ARG A 7 -33.58 2.83 -2.41
N GLU A 8 -33.92 1.57 -2.31
CA GLU A 8 -33.31 0.45 -3.04
C GLU A 8 -33.53 0.58 -4.54
N LYS A 9 -32.45 0.55 -5.31
CA LYS A 9 -32.50 0.17 -6.73
C LYS A 9 -32.05 -1.30 -6.82
N GLY A 10 -32.99 -2.13 -7.25
CA GLY A 10 -33.05 -3.56 -7.39
C GLY A 10 -31.74 -4.34 -7.57
N GLY A 11 -31.53 -5.24 -6.64
CA GLY A 11 -30.63 -6.36 -6.67
C GLY A 11 -30.84 -7.16 -5.39
N GLU A 12 -31.65 -8.20 -5.43
CA GLU A 12 -31.90 -9.07 -4.28
C GLU A 12 -30.63 -9.84 -3.90
N CYS A 13 -30.01 -9.49 -2.77
CA CYS A 13 -28.99 -10.30 -2.12
C CYS A 13 -29.66 -11.38 -1.27
N THR A 14 -29.72 -12.59 -1.79
CA THR A 14 -30.11 -13.80 -1.05
C THR A 14 -28.89 -14.36 -0.31
N GLY A 15 -28.54 -13.80 0.86
CA GLY A 15 -27.42 -14.27 1.69
C GLY A 15 -27.76 -14.19 3.17
N GLN A 16 -27.10 -15.04 3.98
CA GLN A 16 -27.26 -15.05 5.44
C GLN A 16 -26.88 -13.69 6.06
N PRO A 17 -27.39 -13.32 7.27
CA PRO A 17 -27.18 -12.01 7.91
C PRO A 17 -25.70 -11.59 8.04
N ALA A 18 -24.80 -12.55 8.27
CA ALA A 18 -23.36 -12.31 8.36
C ALA A 18 -22.74 -11.83 7.03
N GLN A 19 -23.22 -12.34 5.88
CA GLN A 19 -22.77 -11.92 4.55
C GLN A 19 -23.25 -10.50 4.21
N LYS A 20 -24.46 -10.13 4.65
CA LYS A 20 -24.96 -8.75 4.48
C LYS A 20 -24.11 -7.75 5.28
N MET A 21 -23.62 -8.15 6.45
CA MET A 21 -22.76 -7.29 7.29
C MET A 21 -21.37 -7.08 6.65
N VAL A 22 -20.76 -8.13 6.07
CA VAL A 22 -19.49 -8.02 5.34
C VAL A 22 -19.64 -7.17 4.07
N TYR A 23 -20.73 -7.36 3.32
CA TYR A 23 -21.05 -6.55 2.13
C TYR A 23 -21.29 -5.07 2.50
N PHE A 24 -21.97 -4.81 3.61
CA PHE A 24 -22.21 -3.46 4.11
C PHE A 24 -20.91 -2.78 4.58
N PHE A 25 -20.04 -3.53 5.26
CA PHE A 25 -18.69 -3.08 5.66
C PHE A 25 -17.82 -2.77 4.44
N TYR A 26 -17.86 -3.62 3.40
CA TYR A 26 -17.16 -3.40 2.14
C TYR A 26 -17.62 -2.11 1.43
N HIS A 27 -18.93 -1.89 1.33
CA HIS A 27 -19.48 -0.67 0.73
C HIS A 27 -19.23 0.58 1.58
N ALA A 28 -19.28 0.47 2.90
CA ALA A 28 -18.98 1.56 3.81
C ALA A 28 -17.48 1.96 3.73
N MET A 29 -16.56 0.99 3.70
CA MET A 29 -15.13 1.26 3.51
C MET A 29 -14.83 1.84 2.12
N ARG A 30 -15.55 1.45 1.08
CA ARG A 30 -15.39 2.00 -0.27
C ARG A 30 -15.72 3.50 -0.32
N SER A 31 -16.70 3.97 0.43
CA SER A 31 -17.07 5.38 0.52
C SER A 31 -16.12 6.20 1.40
N VAL A 32 -15.52 5.59 2.42
CA VAL A 32 -14.61 6.25 3.38
C VAL A 32 -13.17 6.33 2.84
N LEU A 33 -12.74 5.32 2.07
CA LEU A 33 -11.37 5.24 1.55
C LEU A 33 -11.19 5.84 0.15
N GLY A 34 -12.23 6.44 -0.44
CA GLY A 34 -12.12 7.16 -1.72
C GLY A 34 -11.69 6.27 -2.90
N TRP A 35 -12.15 5.03 -2.96
CA TRP A 35 -11.79 4.09 -4.01
C TRP A 35 -12.40 4.49 -5.36
N GLY A 36 -11.61 5.24 -6.14
CA GLY A 36 -11.95 5.69 -7.48
C GLY A 36 -11.94 4.56 -8.52
N ARG A 37 -12.64 4.80 -9.65
CA ARG A 37 -12.70 3.89 -10.81
C ARG A 37 -11.29 3.62 -11.37
N PRO A 38 -11.03 2.43 -11.95
CA PRO A 38 -9.75 2.11 -12.58
C PRO A 38 -9.48 3.10 -13.72
N GLN A 39 -8.33 3.77 -13.65
CA GLN A 39 -7.85 4.64 -14.71
C GLN A 39 -7.29 3.82 -15.88
N THR A 40 -7.56 4.31 -17.09
CA THR A 40 -7.18 3.73 -18.37
C THR A 40 -5.65 3.73 -18.60
N ARG A 41 -5.19 2.67 -19.21
CA ARG A 41 -3.82 2.30 -19.61
C ARG A 41 -2.93 3.45 -20.09
N SER A 42 -1.74 3.58 -19.52
CA SER A 42 -0.53 4.08 -20.18
C SER A 42 0.25 2.88 -20.76
N LYS A 43 0.68 2.99 -22.02
CA LYS A 43 1.44 1.98 -22.73
C LYS A 43 2.91 2.02 -22.31
N GLY A 44 3.49 0.86 -21.94
CA GLY A 44 4.93 0.67 -22.13
C GLY A 44 5.82 0.46 -20.90
N CYS A 45 5.34 -0.18 -19.80
CA CYS A 45 6.23 -0.77 -18.79
C CYS A 45 5.85 -2.23 -18.58
N ALA A 46 6.82 -3.15 -18.58
CA ALA A 46 6.58 -4.54 -18.20
C ALA A 46 6.02 -4.53 -16.77
N ARG A 47 4.84 -5.13 -16.57
CA ARG A 47 4.23 -5.19 -15.26
C ARG A 47 5.05 -6.13 -14.40
N PRO A 48 5.48 -5.72 -13.19
CA PRO A 48 6.06 -6.67 -12.26
C PRO A 48 5.00 -7.70 -11.87
N MET A 49 5.42 -8.97 -11.77
CA MET A 49 4.58 -10.09 -11.39
C MET A 49 4.27 -9.99 -9.90
N THR A 50 3.00 -9.90 -9.52
CA THR A 50 2.55 -9.89 -8.13
C THR A 50 2.69 -11.30 -7.55
N ARG A 51 3.36 -11.44 -6.42
CA ARG A 51 3.55 -12.72 -5.73
C ARG A 51 2.53 -12.89 -4.63
N LEU A 52 1.70 -13.91 -4.77
CA LEU A 52 0.69 -14.28 -3.78
C LEU A 52 1.06 -15.62 -3.16
N ALA A 53 1.00 -15.72 -1.83
CA ALA A 53 0.96 -17.01 -1.18
C ALA A 53 -0.37 -17.21 -0.46
N PHE A 54 -0.81 -18.48 -0.37
CA PHE A 54 -1.93 -18.84 0.48
C PHE A 54 -1.57 -20.03 1.36
N CYS A 55 -2.09 -20.01 2.60
CA CYS A 55 -1.84 -21.04 3.60
C CYS A 55 -3.17 -21.47 4.22
N ASP A 56 -3.48 -22.75 4.09
CA ASP A 56 -4.67 -23.40 4.59
C ASP A 56 -4.39 -24.89 4.72
N ASP A 57 -4.84 -25.56 5.76
CA ASP A 57 -4.58 -27.00 5.96
C ASP A 57 -5.60 -27.89 5.25
N ASP A 58 -6.77 -27.35 4.85
CA ASP A 58 -7.81 -28.08 4.14
C ASP A 58 -7.51 -28.23 2.64
N PRO A 59 -7.30 -29.49 2.13
CA PRO A 59 -7.06 -29.73 0.71
C PRO A 59 -8.19 -29.18 -0.21
N ASN A 60 -9.44 -29.20 0.25
CA ASN A 60 -10.56 -28.73 -0.55
C ASN A 60 -10.48 -27.21 -0.75
N ILE A 61 -10.03 -26.47 0.26
CA ILE A 61 -9.81 -25.03 0.16
C ILE A 61 -8.63 -24.74 -0.77
N HIS A 62 -7.56 -25.56 -0.74
CA HIS A 62 -6.47 -25.47 -1.70
C HIS A 62 -6.95 -25.56 -3.15
N ASP A 63 -7.75 -26.58 -3.45
CA ASP A 63 -8.30 -26.79 -4.80
C ASP A 63 -9.21 -25.62 -5.20
N GLN A 64 -10.07 -25.17 -4.27
CA GLN A 64 -10.96 -24.03 -4.51
C GLN A 64 -10.19 -22.73 -4.76
N LEU A 65 -9.20 -22.40 -3.93
CA LEU A 65 -8.37 -21.20 -4.09
C LEU A 65 -7.57 -21.24 -5.37
N THR A 66 -6.97 -22.39 -5.69
CA THR A 66 -6.21 -22.57 -6.93
C THR A 66 -7.11 -22.31 -8.14
N ALA A 67 -8.32 -22.91 -8.18
CA ALA A 67 -9.27 -22.70 -9.26
C ALA A 67 -9.74 -21.23 -9.37
N LEU A 68 -10.03 -20.58 -8.23
CA LEU A 68 -10.44 -19.16 -8.18
C LEU A 68 -9.33 -18.24 -8.65
N LEU A 69 -8.09 -18.45 -8.22
CA LEU A 69 -6.93 -17.64 -8.60
C LEU A 69 -6.60 -17.79 -10.10
N GLU A 70 -6.64 -19.02 -10.64
CA GLU A 70 -6.46 -19.25 -12.07
C GLU A 70 -7.56 -18.58 -12.92
N LYS A 71 -8.82 -18.69 -12.47
CA LYS A 71 -9.94 -18.02 -13.11
C LYS A 71 -9.79 -16.50 -13.07
N TYR A 72 -9.39 -15.96 -11.90
CA TYR A 72 -9.11 -14.53 -11.72
C TYR A 72 -7.98 -14.10 -12.65
N ARG A 73 -6.86 -14.82 -12.67
CA ARG A 73 -5.70 -14.54 -13.52
C ARG A 73 -6.10 -14.46 -15.00
N THR A 74 -6.90 -15.41 -15.46
CA THR A 74 -7.37 -15.47 -16.86
C THR A 74 -8.33 -14.34 -17.18
N GLN A 75 -9.36 -14.11 -16.36
CA GLN A 75 -10.40 -13.10 -16.62
C GLN A 75 -9.87 -11.67 -16.52
N ARG A 76 -9.01 -11.39 -15.53
CA ARG A 76 -8.44 -10.05 -15.31
C ARG A 76 -7.13 -9.81 -16.08
N LYS A 77 -6.57 -10.84 -16.75
CA LYS A 77 -5.23 -10.81 -17.36
C LYS A 77 -4.22 -10.30 -16.33
N ALA A 78 -4.28 -10.84 -15.13
CA ALA A 78 -3.44 -10.44 -14.02
C ALA A 78 -2.10 -11.17 -14.07
N ASP A 79 -0.98 -10.42 -13.94
CA ASP A 79 0.34 -11.00 -13.77
C ASP A 79 0.50 -11.41 -12.31
N LEU A 80 0.14 -12.66 -11.99
CA LEU A 80 0.06 -13.20 -10.65
C LEU A 80 0.77 -14.55 -10.59
N GLU A 81 1.72 -14.67 -9.66
CA GLU A 81 2.39 -15.91 -9.27
C GLU A 81 1.83 -16.37 -7.93
N CYS A 82 1.42 -17.64 -7.84
CA CYS A 82 0.78 -18.18 -6.65
C CYS A 82 1.63 -19.32 -6.07
N THR A 83 1.85 -19.28 -4.74
CA THR A 83 2.50 -20.34 -3.98
C THR A 83 1.55 -20.82 -2.90
N ALA A 84 1.38 -22.15 -2.77
CA ALA A 84 0.51 -22.78 -1.80
C ALA A 84 1.29 -23.37 -0.63
N PHE A 85 0.82 -23.13 0.59
CA PHE A 85 1.35 -23.72 1.82
C PHE A 85 0.23 -24.43 2.58
N ARG A 86 0.54 -25.55 3.23
CA ARG A 86 -0.41 -26.30 4.08
C ARG A 86 -0.14 -26.09 5.57
N SER A 87 0.96 -25.43 5.89
CA SER A 87 1.37 -25.18 7.27
C SER A 87 1.90 -23.74 7.39
N PRO A 88 1.52 -23.01 8.45
CA PRO A 88 2.09 -21.71 8.76
C PRO A 88 3.61 -21.76 8.94
N LEU A 89 4.13 -22.86 9.50
CA LEU A 89 5.56 -23.04 9.72
C LEU A 89 6.35 -23.10 8.40
N ASP A 90 5.80 -23.76 7.37
CA ASP A 90 6.43 -23.82 6.04
C ASP A 90 6.45 -22.44 5.38
N LEU A 91 5.37 -21.68 5.53
CA LEU A 91 5.28 -20.29 5.05
C LEU A 91 6.31 -19.39 5.76
N LEU A 92 6.39 -19.47 7.09
CA LEU A 92 7.36 -18.73 7.90
C LEU A 92 8.80 -19.08 7.50
N ALA A 93 9.13 -20.36 7.40
CA ALA A 93 10.45 -20.83 6.96
C ALA A 93 10.83 -20.30 5.56
N ALA A 94 9.87 -20.25 4.64
CA ALA A 94 10.08 -19.66 3.32
C ALA A 94 10.40 -18.16 3.41
N ILE A 95 9.65 -17.41 4.22
CA ILE A 95 9.87 -15.96 4.43
C ILE A 95 11.21 -15.69 5.11
N GLU A 96 11.58 -16.47 6.12
CA GLU A 96 12.87 -16.41 6.80
C GLU A 96 14.04 -16.69 5.84
N SER A 97 13.85 -17.65 4.93
CA SER A 97 14.82 -17.99 3.87
C SER A 97 14.92 -16.92 2.77
N GLY A 98 14.13 -15.84 2.87
CA GLY A 98 14.20 -14.70 1.95
C GLY A 98 13.09 -14.64 0.89
N ALA A 99 12.10 -15.55 0.90
CA ALA A 99 10.93 -15.42 0.05
C ALA A 99 10.18 -14.13 0.38
N ARG A 100 9.62 -13.47 -0.64
CA ARG A 100 8.84 -12.24 -0.48
C ARG A 100 7.53 -12.37 -1.25
N TYR A 101 6.46 -11.97 -0.60
CA TYR A 101 5.11 -12.00 -1.15
C TYR A 101 4.48 -10.61 -1.03
N ASP A 102 3.64 -10.24 -2.00
CA ASP A 102 2.90 -8.99 -1.99
C ASP A 102 1.54 -9.17 -1.30
N ILE A 103 0.99 -10.39 -1.41
CA ILE A 103 -0.32 -10.77 -0.87
C ILE A 103 -0.19 -12.12 -0.15
N LEU A 104 -0.75 -12.21 1.05
CA LEU A 104 -0.92 -13.48 1.78
C LEU A 104 -2.40 -13.72 2.07
N LEU A 105 -2.90 -14.89 1.68
CA LEU A 105 -4.20 -15.39 2.10
C LEU A 105 -3.94 -16.44 3.20
N LEU A 106 -4.38 -16.18 4.42
CA LEU A 106 -4.11 -17.04 5.58
C LEU A 106 -5.41 -17.55 6.19
N ASP A 107 -5.54 -18.87 6.35
CA ASP A 107 -6.57 -19.37 7.27
C ASP A 107 -6.23 -18.93 8.71
N VAL A 108 -7.25 -18.64 9.49
CA VAL A 108 -7.11 -18.33 10.91
C VAL A 108 -7.02 -19.62 11.73
N LEU A 109 -7.83 -20.62 11.38
CA LEU A 109 -7.98 -21.85 12.16
C LEU A 109 -7.16 -22.99 11.54
N MET A 110 -5.92 -23.15 11.95
CA MET A 110 -5.03 -24.22 11.53
C MET A 110 -4.53 -25.03 12.73
N PRO A 111 -4.31 -26.36 12.60
CA PRO A 111 -4.07 -27.26 13.75
C PRO A 111 -2.75 -27.01 14.49
N ALA A 112 -1.71 -26.55 13.81
CA ALA A 112 -0.36 -26.43 14.41
C ALA A 112 -0.12 -25.05 15.03
N GLU A 113 -0.60 -24.02 14.37
CA GLU A 113 -0.44 -22.61 14.77
C GLU A 113 -1.54 -21.81 14.12
N ASP A 114 -2.18 -20.90 14.87
CA ASP A 114 -3.22 -20.07 14.32
C ASP A 114 -2.64 -19.02 13.35
N GLY A 115 -3.40 -18.70 12.30
CA GLY A 115 -2.97 -17.77 11.27
C GLY A 115 -2.70 -16.35 11.77
N ILE A 116 -3.29 -15.95 12.92
CA ILE A 116 -3.06 -14.64 13.53
C ILE A 116 -1.68 -14.59 14.17
N THR A 117 -1.28 -15.67 14.86
CA THR A 117 0.07 -15.79 15.42
C THR A 117 1.12 -15.79 14.30
N ALA A 118 0.91 -16.59 13.26
CA ALA A 118 1.77 -16.58 12.07
C ALA A 118 1.86 -15.17 11.45
N ALA A 119 0.74 -14.46 11.34
CA ALA A 119 0.73 -13.09 10.82
C ALA A 119 1.53 -12.11 11.68
N LYS A 120 1.49 -12.24 13.02
CA LYS A 120 2.31 -11.43 13.94
C LYS A 120 3.81 -11.67 13.73
N GLU A 121 4.21 -12.91 13.51
CA GLU A 121 5.60 -13.25 13.20
C GLU A 121 6.01 -12.73 11.83
N ILE A 122 5.19 -12.93 10.80
CA ILE A 122 5.43 -12.37 9.46
C ILE A 122 5.65 -10.85 9.52
N ARG A 123 4.90 -10.12 10.35
CA ARG A 123 5.05 -8.66 10.53
C ARG A 123 6.41 -8.24 11.11
N GLN A 124 7.15 -9.15 11.73
CA GLN A 124 8.52 -8.86 12.17
C GLN A 124 9.49 -8.82 10.98
N TYR A 125 9.24 -9.62 9.95
CA TYR A 125 10.05 -9.70 8.72
C TYR A 125 9.55 -8.78 7.60
N ASP A 126 8.22 -8.64 7.45
CA ASP A 126 7.59 -7.82 6.42
C ASP A 126 6.37 -7.07 6.97
N LYS A 127 6.51 -5.73 7.06
CA LYS A 127 5.44 -4.83 7.51
C LYS A 127 4.50 -4.40 6.39
N THR A 128 4.86 -4.70 5.12
CA THR A 128 4.21 -4.15 3.93
C THR A 128 3.31 -5.14 3.20
N VAL A 129 3.52 -6.45 3.38
CA VAL A 129 2.72 -7.48 2.75
C VAL A 129 1.22 -7.33 3.12
N HIS A 130 0.35 -7.47 2.12
CA HIS A 130 -1.10 -7.40 2.33
C HIS A 130 -1.62 -8.74 2.82
N ILE A 131 -2.00 -8.82 4.10
CA ILE A 131 -2.55 -10.04 4.71
C ILE A 131 -4.07 -10.01 4.61
N ILE A 132 -4.65 -11.06 4.05
CA ILE A 132 -6.09 -11.32 3.98
C ILE A 132 -6.34 -12.61 4.75
N PHE A 133 -7.14 -12.54 5.79
CA PHE A 133 -7.55 -13.75 6.51
C PHE A 133 -8.74 -14.42 5.84
N LEU A 134 -8.65 -15.74 5.74
CA LEU A 134 -9.73 -16.62 5.32
C LEU A 134 -10.18 -17.43 6.54
N THR A 135 -11.46 -17.49 6.87
CA THR A 135 -11.88 -18.19 8.08
C THR A 135 -13.37 -18.56 8.05
N SER A 136 -13.73 -19.58 8.81
CA SER A 136 -15.12 -19.96 9.08
C SER A 136 -15.74 -19.25 10.28
N SER A 137 -14.94 -18.55 11.13
CA SER A 137 -15.41 -17.85 12.34
C SER A 137 -15.32 -16.33 12.20
N THR A 138 -16.25 -15.60 12.83
CA THR A 138 -16.24 -14.13 12.93
C THR A 138 -15.52 -13.62 14.17
N GLU A 139 -15.17 -14.51 15.10
CA GLU A 139 -14.65 -14.15 16.44
C GLU A 139 -13.29 -13.46 16.39
N PHE A 140 -12.46 -13.80 15.41
CA PHE A 140 -11.08 -13.29 15.28
C PHE A 140 -10.97 -11.97 14.50
N ALA A 141 -12.10 -11.38 14.10
CA ALA A 141 -12.10 -10.15 13.31
C ALA A 141 -11.42 -8.97 14.04
N VAL A 142 -11.56 -8.88 15.35
CA VAL A 142 -10.94 -7.82 16.17
C VAL A 142 -9.42 -8.02 16.23
N GLU A 143 -8.95 -9.26 16.39
CA GLU A 143 -7.52 -9.58 16.45
C GLU A 143 -6.81 -9.35 15.12
N SER A 144 -7.51 -9.54 13.99
CA SER A 144 -6.98 -9.27 12.66
C SER A 144 -6.59 -7.78 12.48
N TYR A 145 -7.29 -6.87 13.17
CA TYR A 145 -6.96 -5.44 13.19
C TYR A 145 -5.58 -5.16 13.82
N VAL A 146 -5.20 -5.90 14.86
CA VAL A 146 -3.94 -5.72 15.59
C VAL A 146 -2.73 -6.02 14.68
N VAL A 147 -2.86 -6.99 13.78
CA VAL A 147 -1.80 -7.35 12.81
C VAL A 147 -1.83 -6.51 11.53
N GLY A 148 -2.76 -5.55 11.44
CA GLY A 148 -2.90 -4.71 10.25
C GLY A 148 -3.30 -5.53 9.03
N ALA A 149 -4.26 -6.43 9.18
CA ALA A 149 -4.80 -7.19 8.06
C ALA A 149 -5.45 -6.26 7.03
N TYR A 150 -5.26 -6.57 5.75
CA TYR A 150 -5.89 -5.84 4.66
C TYR A 150 -7.40 -6.12 4.60
N PHE A 151 -7.78 -7.38 4.81
CA PHE A 151 -9.17 -7.81 4.81
C PHE A 151 -9.36 -9.12 5.59
N TYR A 152 -10.63 -9.42 5.88
CA TYR A 152 -11.08 -10.62 6.55
C TYR A 152 -12.25 -11.22 5.75
N LEU A 153 -12.06 -12.40 5.16
CA LEU A 153 -13.00 -13.04 4.27
C LEU A 153 -13.53 -14.33 4.90
N LEU A 154 -14.86 -14.43 4.98
CA LEU A 154 -15.52 -15.63 5.53
C LEU A 154 -15.61 -16.75 4.49
N LYS A 155 -15.28 -17.97 4.91
CA LYS A 155 -15.58 -19.21 4.17
C LYS A 155 -17.09 -19.51 4.24
N PRO A 156 -17.73 -20.04 3.19
CA PRO A 156 -17.15 -20.44 1.91
C PRO A 156 -16.79 -19.25 1.00
N ILE A 157 -15.71 -19.42 0.22
CA ILE A 157 -15.17 -18.37 -0.62
C ILE A 157 -15.93 -18.34 -1.95
N TRP A 158 -16.69 -17.27 -2.17
CA TRP A 158 -17.48 -17.09 -3.39
C TRP A 158 -16.77 -16.13 -4.36
N GLU A 159 -16.88 -16.40 -5.65
CA GLU A 159 -16.30 -15.56 -6.70
C GLU A 159 -16.72 -14.08 -6.58
N ASP A 160 -18.01 -13.85 -6.30
CA ASP A 160 -18.60 -12.51 -6.20
C ASP A 160 -18.00 -11.65 -5.07
N SER A 161 -17.48 -12.28 -4.00
CA SER A 161 -16.79 -11.61 -2.91
C SER A 161 -15.28 -11.59 -3.11
N PHE A 162 -14.71 -12.66 -3.65
CA PHE A 162 -13.28 -12.85 -3.82
C PHE A 162 -12.69 -11.95 -4.93
N PHE A 163 -13.34 -11.85 -6.10
CA PHE A 163 -12.80 -11.09 -7.22
C PHE A 163 -12.73 -9.59 -6.95
N PRO A 164 -13.76 -8.92 -6.38
CA PRO A 164 -13.64 -7.52 -6.00
C PRO A 164 -12.56 -7.27 -4.94
N LEU A 165 -12.38 -8.19 -4.00
CA LEU A 165 -11.32 -8.12 -3.01
C LEU A 165 -9.93 -8.21 -3.67
N MET A 166 -9.75 -9.18 -4.57
CA MET A 166 -8.52 -9.32 -5.35
C MET A 166 -8.26 -8.09 -6.24
N ASP A 167 -9.28 -7.54 -6.91
CA ASP A 167 -9.15 -6.30 -7.68
C ASP A 167 -8.65 -5.14 -6.79
N SER A 168 -9.14 -5.07 -5.56
CA SER A 168 -8.76 -4.06 -4.57
C SER A 168 -7.31 -4.20 -4.10
N VAL A 169 -6.92 -5.40 -3.64
CA VAL A 169 -5.56 -5.63 -3.13
C VAL A 169 -4.51 -5.52 -4.24
N MET A 170 -4.80 -6.03 -5.45
CA MET A 170 -3.93 -5.85 -6.62
C MET A 170 -3.74 -4.37 -6.98
N ALA A 171 -4.78 -3.55 -6.82
CA ALA A 171 -4.67 -2.11 -7.00
C ALA A 171 -3.83 -1.45 -5.88
N ALA A 172 -3.90 -1.96 -4.65
CA ALA A 172 -3.06 -1.50 -3.54
C ALA A 172 -1.58 -1.83 -3.77
N CYS A 173 -1.26 -3.07 -4.18
CA CYS A 173 0.10 -3.48 -4.56
C CYS A 173 0.67 -2.57 -5.66
N ARG A 174 -0.10 -2.33 -6.73
CA ARG A 174 0.31 -1.43 -7.82
C ARG A 174 0.57 -0.01 -7.35
N ARG A 175 -0.24 0.53 -6.44
CA ARG A 175 -0.02 1.86 -5.86
C ARG A 175 1.24 1.91 -5.02
N ALA A 176 1.51 0.88 -4.23
CA ALA A 176 2.74 0.77 -3.44
C ALA A 176 4.00 0.70 -4.34
N GLU A 177 3.92 0.00 -5.48
CA GLU A 177 4.99 -0.04 -6.47
C GLU A 177 5.21 1.31 -7.17
N GLN A 178 4.14 1.95 -7.59
CA GLN A 178 4.19 3.29 -8.19
C GLN A 178 4.79 4.34 -7.25
N ARG A 179 4.63 4.16 -5.94
CA ARG A 179 5.21 5.04 -4.91
C ARG A 179 6.65 4.72 -4.55
N SER A 180 7.40 4.10 -5.45
CA SER A 180 8.82 3.82 -5.24
C SER A 180 9.67 4.43 -6.34
N LEU A 181 10.88 4.86 -5.97
CA LEU A 181 11.89 5.37 -6.87
C LEU A 181 13.06 4.39 -6.96
N VAL A 182 13.47 4.05 -8.17
CA VAL A 182 14.64 3.21 -8.41
C VAL A 182 15.84 4.09 -8.71
N LEU A 183 16.86 4.00 -7.86
CA LEU A 183 18.08 4.80 -7.95
C LEU A 183 19.23 3.94 -8.48
N ARG A 184 20.04 4.52 -9.38
CA ARG A 184 21.33 3.96 -9.80
C ARG A 184 22.42 4.56 -8.91
N CYS A 185 22.77 3.85 -7.86
CA CYS A 185 23.83 4.25 -6.92
C CYS A 185 25.17 3.66 -7.34
N LYS A 186 26.27 4.21 -6.82
CA LYS A 186 27.62 3.63 -7.03
C LYS A 186 27.72 2.19 -6.53
N SER A 187 26.95 1.84 -5.50
CA SER A 187 26.90 0.50 -4.89
C SER A 187 25.96 -0.47 -5.64
N GLY A 188 25.29 -0.03 -6.71
CA GLY A 188 24.31 -0.83 -7.45
C GLY A 188 22.96 -0.15 -7.60
N ILE A 189 21.90 -0.94 -7.71
CA ILE A 189 20.53 -0.42 -7.84
C ILE A 189 19.85 -0.46 -6.47
N SER A 190 19.31 0.69 -6.04
CA SER A 190 18.54 0.82 -4.80
C SER A 190 17.11 1.22 -5.12
N ARG A 191 16.13 0.59 -4.46
CA ARG A 191 14.74 0.99 -4.49
C ARG A 191 14.40 1.69 -3.18
N ILE A 192 13.79 2.86 -3.26
CA ILE A 192 13.30 3.61 -2.10
C ILE A 192 11.80 3.86 -2.24
N GLU A 193 11.08 3.75 -1.15
CA GLU A 193 9.68 4.13 -1.06
C GLU A 193 9.60 5.66 -0.96
N LEU A 194 8.75 6.30 -1.76
CA LEU A 194 8.61 7.76 -1.74
C LEU A 194 8.14 8.29 -0.39
N GLU A 195 7.42 7.48 0.37
CA GLU A 195 6.99 7.79 1.73
C GLU A 195 8.17 7.88 2.72
N LYS A 196 9.29 7.22 2.43
CA LYS A 196 10.50 7.28 3.25
C LYS A 196 11.45 8.39 2.83
N LEU A 197 11.20 9.06 1.72
CA LEU A 197 12.03 10.15 1.23
C LEU A 197 11.66 11.45 1.97
N LEU A 198 12.61 11.99 2.74
CA LEU A 198 12.50 13.29 3.40
C LEU A 198 12.71 14.42 2.39
N TYR A 199 13.88 14.40 1.75
CA TYR A 199 14.24 15.35 0.71
C TYR A 199 15.38 14.82 -0.15
N CYS A 200 15.55 15.44 -1.30
CA CYS A 200 16.68 15.24 -2.19
C CYS A 200 17.37 16.58 -2.42
N GLU A 201 18.70 16.57 -2.39
CA GLU A 201 19.52 17.75 -2.72
C GLU A 201 20.53 17.43 -3.82
N VAL A 202 21.03 18.49 -4.47
CA VAL A 202 22.12 18.39 -5.45
C VAL A 202 23.42 18.81 -4.79
N LEU A 203 24.37 17.88 -4.68
CA LEU A 203 25.74 18.12 -4.24
C LEU A 203 26.70 17.74 -5.38
N SER A 204 27.49 18.71 -5.88
CA SER A 204 28.53 18.47 -6.89
C SER A 204 28.07 17.61 -8.07
N ARG A 205 26.89 17.87 -8.63
CA ARG A 205 26.23 17.15 -9.75
C ARG A 205 25.71 15.75 -9.39
N THR A 206 25.66 15.41 -8.11
CA THR A 206 25.07 14.15 -7.62
C THR A 206 23.80 14.48 -6.89
N LEU A 207 22.76 13.66 -7.10
CA LEU A 207 21.54 13.69 -6.31
C LEU A 207 21.79 12.91 -5.01
N VAL A 208 21.53 13.54 -3.88
CA VAL A 208 21.65 12.96 -2.54
C VAL A 208 20.27 12.88 -1.92
N PHE A 209 19.83 11.66 -1.65
CA PHE A 209 18.52 11.33 -1.11
C PHE A 209 18.63 11.05 0.39
N HIS A 210 17.90 11.80 1.20
CA HIS A 210 17.84 11.67 2.65
C HIS A 210 16.56 10.96 3.06
N LEU A 211 16.66 9.84 3.79
CA LEU A 211 15.53 8.98 4.16
C LEU A 211 15.18 9.10 5.64
N THR A 212 13.95 8.76 5.98
CA THR A 212 13.41 8.82 7.35
C THR A 212 14.13 7.88 8.33
N ASP A 213 14.77 6.83 7.83
CA ASP A 213 15.57 5.88 8.63
C ASP A 213 17.03 6.32 8.81
N GLY A 214 17.37 7.54 8.40
CA GLY A 214 18.72 8.12 8.49
C GLY A 214 19.66 7.67 7.38
N ARG A 215 19.25 6.79 6.46
CA ARG A 215 20.06 6.41 5.30
C ARG A 215 20.19 7.57 4.32
N ILE A 216 21.37 7.68 3.74
CA ILE A 216 21.67 8.63 2.66
C ILE A 216 22.11 7.83 1.44
N LEU A 217 21.48 8.10 0.30
CA LEU A 217 21.78 7.44 -0.96
C LEU A 217 22.21 8.47 -2.00
N GLU A 218 23.26 8.14 -2.74
CA GLU A 218 23.76 8.97 -3.83
C GLU A 218 23.43 8.34 -5.18
N SER A 219 22.91 9.15 -6.09
CA SER A 219 22.59 8.70 -7.46
C SER A 219 22.99 9.76 -8.48
N THR A 220 23.43 9.31 -9.64
CA THR A 220 23.63 10.20 -10.78
C THR A 220 22.28 10.59 -11.38
N GLY A 221 22.07 11.86 -11.67
CA GLY A 221 20.83 12.32 -12.26
C GLY A 221 20.68 13.84 -12.25
N SER A 222 19.56 14.30 -12.72
CA SER A 222 19.19 15.71 -12.75
C SER A 222 17.99 15.96 -11.83
N MET A 223 18.04 17.06 -11.07
CA MET A 223 16.92 17.49 -10.23
C MET A 223 15.67 17.82 -11.06
N ASP A 224 15.84 18.31 -12.30
CA ASP A 224 14.72 18.59 -13.19
C ASP A 224 14.03 17.31 -13.66
N GLU A 225 14.81 16.25 -13.92
CA GLU A 225 14.28 14.94 -14.26
C GLU A 225 13.54 14.31 -13.08
N LEU A 226 14.16 14.34 -11.90
CA LEU A 226 13.55 13.86 -10.67
C LEU A 226 12.22 14.58 -10.37
N ALA A 227 12.21 15.91 -10.49
CA ALA A 227 11.01 16.71 -10.27
C ALA A 227 9.89 16.37 -11.28
N ARG A 228 10.24 16.07 -12.55
CA ARG A 228 9.25 15.62 -13.55
C ARG A 228 8.70 14.24 -13.22
N GLN A 229 9.55 13.29 -12.81
CA GLN A 229 9.10 11.95 -12.42
C GLN A 229 8.19 11.98 -11.18
N LEU A 230 8.45 12.91 -10.26
CA LEU A 230 7.68 13.04 -9.03
C LEU A 230 6.53 14.08 -9.12
N ALA A 231 6.27 14.65 -10.29
CA ALA A 231 5.18 15.62 -10.50
C ALA A 231 3.78 15.04 -10.25
N GLU A 232 3.59 13.73 -10.39
CA GLU A 232 2.34 13.03 -10.11
C GLU A 232 2.05 12.90 -8.60
N TYR A 233 3.05 13.16 -7.76
CA TYR A 233 2.97 13.03 -6.30
C TYR A 233 2.86 14.42 -5.67
N PRO A 234 1.66 14.83 -5.24
CA PRO A 234 1.41 16.18 -4.72
C PRO A 234 2.14 16.46 -3.40
N CYS A 235 2.70 15.43 -2.75
CA CYS A 235 3.50 15.60 -1.54
C CYS A 235 4.89 16.20 -1.78
N PHE A 236 5.39 16.26 -3.02
CA PHE A 236 6.71 16.80 -3.31
C PHE A 236 6.66 18.27 -3.72
N LEU A 237 7.46 19.07 -3.04
CA LEU A 237 7.63 20.51 -3.26
C LEU A 237 9.07 20.79 -3.71
N ARG A 238 9.25 21.68 -4.69
CA ARG A 238 10.56 22.14 -5.12
C ARG A 238 10.81 23.60 -4.65
N PRO A 239 11.28 23.82 -3.42
CA PRO A 239 11.48 25.15 -2.88
C PRO A 239 12.65 25.90 -3.56
N HIS A 240 13.68 25.16 -3.99
CA HIS A 240 14.87 25.69 -4.64
C HIS A 240 15.30 24.80 -5.81
N ARG A 241 16.08 25.33 -6.76
CA ARG A 241 16.58 24.55 -7.92
C ARG A 241 17.38 23.30 -7.51
N SER A 242 17.99 23.32 -6.33
CA SER A 242 18.84 22.23 -5.81
C SER A 242 18.14 21.36 -4.78
N PHE A 243 16.87 21.57 -4.46
CA PHE A 243 16.17 20.82 -3.43
C PHE A 243 14.77 20.38 -3.91
N LEU A 244 14.44 19.14 -3.60
CA LEU A 244 13.08 18.57 -3.69
C LEU A 244 12.72 18.01 -2.32
N VAL A 245 11.60 18.43 -1.75
CA VAL A 245 11.23 18.18 -0.35
C VAL A 245 9.87 17.48 -0.29
N ASN A 246 9.75 16.49 0.56
CA ASN A 246 8.47 15.87 0.88
C ASN A 246 7.75 16.71 1.95
N MET A 247 6.60 17.26 1.59
CA MET A 247 5.79 18.14 2.44
C MET A 247 5.25 17.44 3.70
N GLU A 248 5.17 16.13 3.72
CA GLU A 248 4.74 15.37 4.90
C GLU A 248 5.70 15.53 6.08
N TYR A 249 6.95 15.85 5.80
CA TYR A 249 8.01 15.99 6.81
C TYR A 249 8.38 17.44 7.11
N ILE A 250 7.58 18.40 6.64
CA ILE A 250 7.80 19.80 6.97
C ILE A 250 7.34 20.07 8.41
N ARG A 251 8.28 20.51 9.24
CA ARG A 251 8.02 20.94 10.61
C ARG A 251 7.60 22.40 10.70
N SER A 252 8.28 23.29 9.95
CA SER A 252 7.97 24.71 9.94
C SER A 252 8.46 25.40 8.66
N ILE A 253 7.77 26.47 8.26
CA ILE A 253 8.13 27.32 7.13
C ILE A 253 8.24 28.76 7.59
N THR A 254 9.43 29.34 7.48
CA THR A 254 9.72 30.74 7.76
C THR A 254 9.80 31.55 6.46
N ALA A 255 10.19 32.82 6.55
CA ALA A 255 10.42 33.66 5.36
C ALA A 255 11.68 33.26 4.56
N LYS A 256 12.66 32.60 5.20
CA LYS A 256 13.96 32.29 4.59
C LYS A 256 14.29 30.80 4.56
N THR A 257 13.62 30.00 5.37
CA THR A 257 14.01 28.61 5.61
C THR A 257 12.79 27.73 5.82
N LEU A 258 12.83 26.53 5.27
CA LEU A 258 11.95 25.43 5.53
C LEU A 258 12.68 24.42 6.40
N VAL A 259 12.11 24.04 7.53
CA VAL A 259 12.70 23.12 8.49
C VAL A 259 11.93 21.79 8.44
N LEU A 260 12.67 20.69 8.32
CA LEU A 260 12.12 19.34 8.29
C LEU A 260 12.09 18.69 9.69
N THR A 261 11.45 17.56 9.81
CA THR A 261 11.30 16.81 11.06
C THR A 261 12.62 16.27 11.60
N ASP A 262 13.59 15.98 10.74
CA ASP A 262 14.96 15.58 11.09
C ASP A 262 15.87 16.76 11.49
N GLY A 263 15.34 18.00 11.40
CA GLY A 263 16.08 19.23 11.69
C GLY A 263 16.80 19.84 10.49
N ALA A 264 16.75 19.21 9.31
CA ALA A 264 17.36 19.77 8.10
C ALA A 264 16.73 21.13 7.74
N GLN A 265 17.56 22.08 7.34
CA GLN A 265 17.16 23.44 6.99
C GLN A 265 17.35 23.67 5.49
N ILE A 266 16.25 23.82 4.78
CA ILE A 266 16.23 24.04 3.34
C ILE A 266 16.05 25.54 3.06
N PRO A 267 16.96 26.20 2.33
CA PRO A 267 16.85 27.63 2.04
C PRO A 267 15.71 27.93 1.09
N ILE A 268 14.96 28.98 1.40
CA ILE A 268 13.90 29.52 0.54
C ILE A 268 14.47 30.77 -0.18
N PRO A 269 14.45 30.80 -1.52
CA PRO A 269 14.87 31.98 -2.28
C PRO A 269 13.99 33.19 -1.97
N HIS A 270 14.58 34.39 -2.07
CA HIS A 270 13.84 35.61 -1.85
C HIS A 270 12.61 35.71 -2.77
N GLY A 271 11.49 36.11 -2.20
CA GLY A 271 10.20 36.25 -2.93
C GLY A 271 9.38 34.96 -3.09
N ARG A 272 9.94 33.77 -2.78
CA ARG A 272 9.20 32.50 -2.95
C ARG A 272 8.49 31.97 -1.71
N ALA A 273 8.67 32.62 -0.56
CA ALA A 273 8.09 32.11 0.69
C ALA A 273 6.56 32.06 0.71
N ALA A 274 5.90 33.03 0.09
CA ALA A 274 4.43 33.08 0.00
C ALA A 274 3.91 31.94 -0.88
N ASP A 275 4.51 31.72 -2.03
CA ASP A 275 4.17 30.66 -2.96
C ASP A 275 4.34 29.25 -2.34
N ILE A 276 5.47 29.04 -1.68
CA ILE A 276 5.76 27.78 -0.96
C ILE A 276 4.75 27.52 0.18
N LYS A 277 4.40 28.56 0.95
CA LYS A 277 3.37 28.45 1.99
C LYS A 277 2.01 28.10 1.41
N ASN A 278 1.60 28.71 0.32
CA ASN A 278 0.33 28.44 -0.34
C ASN A 278 0.28 26.99 -0.84
N GLN A 279 1.32 26.49 -1.51
CA GLN A 279 1.37 25.11 -1.98
C GLN A 279 1.31 24.12 -0.79
N TYR A 280 1.99 24.41 0.32
CA TYR A 280 1.91 23.59 1.52
C TYR A 280 0.50 23.60 2.14
N LEU A 281 -0.16 24.75 2.19
CA LEU A 281 -1.53 24.87 2.71
C LEU A 281 -2.53 24.11 1.84
N GLU A 282 -2.46 24.24 0.52
CA GLU A 282 -3.28 23.47 -0.42
C GLU A 282 -3.11 21.96 -0.21
N TYR A 283 -1.86 21.51 -0.06
CA TYR A 283 -1.56 20.12 0.23
C TYR A 283 -2.15 19.68 1.58
N ALA A 284 -1.96 20.46 2.66
CA ALA A 284 -2.47 20.16 3.99
C ALA A 284 -4.02 20.10 4.01
N PHE A 285 -4.69 21.04 3.34
CA PHE A 285 -6.16 21.03 3.20
C PHE A 285 -6.67 19.82 2.42
N SER A 286 -5.99 19.40 1.36
CA SER A 286 -6.38 18.21 0.60
C SER A 286 -6.34 16.93 1.44
N ARG A 287 -5.52 16.90 2.49
CA ARG A 287 -5.36 15.80 3.45
C ARG A 287 -6.30 15.88 4.67
N LYS A 288 -7.22 16.86 4.73
CA LYS A 288 -8.10 17.10 5.89
C LYS A 288 -7.33 17.28 7.20
N GLN A 289 -6.16 17.89 7.15
CA GLN A 289 -5.44 18.27 8.38
C GLN A 289 -6.19 19.43 9.06
N VAL A 290 -6.35 19.32 10.39
CA VAL A 290 -6.99 20.38 11.18
C VAL A 290 -5.98 21.54 11.30
N MET A 291 -6.41 22.74 10.90
CA MET A 291 -5.68 23.97 11.16
C MET A 291 -6.38 24.75 12.28
N LEU A 292 -5.60 25.19 13.25
CA LEU A 292 -6.03 26.10 14.32
C LEU A 292 -5.77 27.54 13.93
#